data_d3584d84f23bf8076a36d0b4148b5363
#
_entry.id   d3584d84f23bf8076a36d0b4148b5363
#
_cell.length_a   1.000
_cell.length_b   1.000
_cell.length_c   1.000
_cell.angle_alpha   90.00
_cell.angle_beta   90.00
_cell.angle_gamma   90.00
#
_symmetry.space_group_name_H-M   'P 1'
#
loop_
_entity.id
_entity.type
_entity.pdbx_description
1 polymer ?
#
loop_
_entity_poly.entity_id
_entity_poly.type
_entity_poly.pdbx_seq_one_letter_code
_entity_poly.pdbx_strand_id
1 'polypeptide(L)' 'MKVILMIIMMNGTVHNLGYQVESYDARTCDKLFDSVTYKGKTSGKNKVGTFYKSKEVFAHTCSYEKKA' A
#
# COMPACT_ATOMS: atom_id res chain seq x y z
N MET A 1 0.86 14.08 11.81
CA MET A 1 -0.10 12.96 11.81
C MET A 1 0.62 11.70 11.35
N LYS A 2 0.42 10.60 12.05
CA LYS A 2 1.04 9.33 11.70
C LYS A 2 0.06 8.45 10.95
N VAL A 3 0.50 7.93 9.80
CA VAL A 3 -0.30 7.05 8.96
C VAL A 3 0.37 5.68 8.91
N ILE A 4 -0.40 4.63 9.10
CA ILE A 4 0.06 3.26 8.94
C ILE A 4 -0.55 2.69 7.67
N LEU A 5 0.31 2.39 6.70
CA LEU A 5 -0.09 1.73 5.47
C LEU A 5 0.07 0.22 5.64
N MET A 6 -1.02 -0.51 5.54
CA MET A 6 -1.01 -1.96 5.64
C MET A 6 -1.15 -2.55 4.23
N ILE A 7 -0.18 -3.33 3.82
CA ILE A 7 -0.19 -3.99 2.52
C ILE A 7 -0.39 -5.48 2.73
N ILE A 8 -1.45 -6.02 2.15
CA ILE A 8 -1.79 -7.43 2.25
C ILE A 8 -1.37 -8.10 0.96
N MET A 9 -0.46 -9.06 1.06
CA MET A 9 0.07 -9.76 -0.10
C MET A 9 -0.84 -10.92 -0.50
N MET A 10 -0.72 -11.38 -1.74
CA MET A 10 -1.52 -12.51 -2.23
C MET A 10 -1.27 -13.79 -1.44
N ASN A 11 -0.08 -13.93 -0.85
CA ASN A 11 0.25 -15.11 -0.05
C ASN A 11 -0.22 -15.01 1.41
N GLY A 12 -0.92 -13.93 1.77
CA GLY A 12 -1.42 -13.72 3.13
C GLY A 12 -0.48 -12.94 4.03
N THR A 13 0.73 -12.62 3.58
CA THR A 13 1.66 -11.81 4.37
C THR A 13 1.17 -10.38 4.46
N VAL A 14 1.32 -9.77 5.62
CA VAL A 14 0.92 -8.37 5.85
C VAL A 14 2.15 -7.54 6.21
N HIS A 15 2.30 -6.40 5.55
CA HIS A 15 3.37 -5.44 5.83
C HIS A 15 2.77 -4.16 6.34
N ASN A 16 3.29 -3.66 7.45
CA ASN A 16 2.86 -2.39 8.03
C ASN A 16 3.97 -1.35 7.87
N LEU A 17 3.64 -0.24 7.21
CA LEU A 17 4.60 0.83 6.95
C LEU A 17 4.10 2.11 7.61
N GLY A 18 4.97 2.76 8.37
CA GLY A 18 4.63 4.00 9.08
C GLY A 18 5.13 5.23 8.32
N TYR A 19 4.29 6.26 8.25
CA TYR A 19 4.63 7.51 7.58
C TYR A 19 4.20 8.69 8.43
N GLN A 20 4.94 9.80 8.32
CA GLN A 20 4.55 11.07 8.90
C GLN A 20 4.03 11.98 7.79
N VAL A 21 2.84 12.52 7.96
CA VAL A 21 2.23 13.43 6.99
C VAL A 21 1.67 14.65 7.71
N GLU A 22 1.58 15.76 7.00
CA GLU A 22 1.03 16.99 7.58
C GLU A 22 -0.48 16.92 7.70
N SER A 23 -1.13 16.29 6.73
CA SER A 23 -2.58 16.13 6.73
C SER A 23 -2.95 14.81 6.06
N TYR A 24 -4.12 14.31 6.39
CA TYR A 24 -4.63 13.07 5.82
C TYR A 24 -5.93 13.36 5.08
N ASP A 25 -6.00 12.98 3.81
CA ASP A 25 -7.21 13.09 3.01
C ASP A 25 -7.46 11.78 2.25
N ALA A 26 -8.50 11.77 1.42
CA ALA A 26 -8.90 10.56 0.71
C ALA A 26 -7.82 10.02 -0.25
N ARG A 27 -6.86 10.86 -0.64
CA ARG A 27 -5.81 10.48 -1.59
C ARG A 27 -4.49 10.09 -0.93
N THR A 28 -4.34 10.42 0.35
CA THR A 28 -3.06 10.21 1.05
C THR A 28 -2.67 8.74 1.02
N CYS A 29 -3.60 7.84 1.33
CA CYS A 29 -3.33 6.41 1.33
C CYS A 29 -2.89 5.91 -0.05
N ASP A 30 -3.62 6.30 -1.09
CA ASP A 30 -3.30 5.89 -2.45
C ASP A 30 -1.93 6.41 -2.89
N LYS A 31 -1.60 7.65 -2.55
CA LYS A 31 -0.29 8.23 -2.88
C LYS A 31 0.84 7.48 -2.19
N LEU A 32 0.68 7.17 -0.90
CA LEU A 32 1.68 6.42 -0.16
C LEU A 32 1.83 5.02 -0.73
N PHE A 33 0.73 4.36 -1.04
CA PHE A 33 0.76 3.04 -1.61
C PHE A 33 1.44 3.03 -2.97
N ASP A 34 1.12 3.99 -3.84
CA ASP A 34 1.73 4.10 -5.16
C ASP A 34 3.23 4.37 -5.06
N SER A 35 3.68 5.10 -4.04
CA SER A 35 5.09 5.42 -3.90
C SER A 35 5.95 4.22 -3.52
N VAL A 36 5.38 3.18 -2.91
CA VAL A 36 6.12 2.00 -2.46
C VAL A 36 5.83 0.77 -3.29
N THR A 37 4.94 0.87 -4.28
CA THR A 37 4.57 -0.25 -5.14
C THR A 37 4.79 0.12 -6.60
N TYR A 38 4.69 -0.86 -7.47
CA TYR A 38 4.82 -0.64 -8.91
C TYR A 38 3.85 -1.54 -9.64
N LYS A 39 3.55 -1.16 -10.88
CA LYS A 39 2.68 -1.95 -11.74
C LYS A 39 3.53 -2.89 -12.57
N GLY A 40 3.04 -4.13 -12.72
CA GLY A 40 3.71 -5.13 -13.51
C GLY A 40 2.72 -6.14 -14.06
N LYS A 41 3.18 -6.97 -14.97
CA LYS A 41 2.34 -8.02 -15.55
C LYS A 41 2.29 -9.20 -14.60
N THR A 42 1.08 -9.69 -14.36
CA THR A 42 0.91 -10.91 -13.56
C THR A 42 1.31 -12.12 -14.40
N SER A 43 1.79 -13.16 -13.72
CA SER A 43 2.28 -14.37 -14.38
C SER A 43 1.15 -15.05 -15.18
N GLY A 44 1.44 -15.33 -16.45
CA GLY A 44 0.56 -16.13 -17.28
C GLY A 44 -0.68 -15.44 -17.81
N LYS A 45 -0.87 -14.15 -17.57
CA LYS A 45 -2.04 -13.42 -18.06
C LYS A 45 -1.66 -11.99 -18.43
N ASN A 46 -2.36 -11.42 -19.42
CA ASN A 46 -2.14 -10.05 -19.85
C ASN A 46 -2.81 -9.03 -18.91
N LYS A 47 -2.73 -9.28 -17.61
CA LYS A 47 -3.29 -8.38 -16.62
C LYS A 47 -2.18 -7.62 -15.91
N VAL A 48 -2.44 -6.35 -15.65
CA VAL A 48 -1.53 -5.53 -14.87
C VAL A 48 -1.92 -5.67 -13.40
N GLY A 49 -0.94 -6.03 -12.58
CA GLY A 49 -1.14 -6.12 -11.14
C GLY A 49 -0.24 -5.14 -10.41
N THR A 50 -0.45 -5.00 -9.12
CA THR A 50 0.36 -4.16 -8.25
C THR A 50 1.33 -5.05 -7.48
N PHE A 51 2.60 -4.63 -7.43
CA PHE A 51 3.66 -5.41 -6.80
C PHE A 51 4.37 -4.61 -5.73
N TYR A 52 4.73 -5.28 -4.65
CA TYR A 52 5.53 -4.74 -3.57
C TYR A 52 6.69 -5.71 -3.31
N LYS A 53 7.92 -5.22 -3.45
CA LYS A 53 9.14 -6.02 -3.27
C LYS A 53 9.10 -7.32 -4.09
N SER A 54 8.71 -7.20 -5.36
CA SER A 54 8.64 -8.29 -6.34
C SER A 54 7.56 -9.33 -6.06
N LYS A 55 6.63 -9.04 -5.16
CA LYS A 55 5.51 -9.94 -4.88
C LYS A 55 4.19 -9.22 -5.10
N GLU A 56 3.21 -9.96 -5.58
CA GLU A 56 1.92 -9.38 -5.91
C GLU A 56 1.13 -9.01 -4.65
N VAL A 57 0.49 -7.83 -4.71
CA VAL A 57 -0.33 -7.31 -3.63
C VAL A 57 -1.79 -7.71 -3.85
N PHE A 58 -2.44 -8.19 -2.79
CA PHE A 58 -3.86 -8.50 -2.82
C PHE A 58 -4.71 -7.27 -2.53
N ALA A 59 -4.37 -6.54 -1.46
CA ALA A 59 -5.13 -5.37 -1.05
C ALA A 59 -4.26 -4.48 -0.16
N HIS A 60 -4.74 -3.28 0.11
CA HIS A 60 -4.08 -2.38 1.05
C HIS A 60 -5.13 -1.58 1.80
N THR A 61 -4.75 -1.12 2.98
CA THR A 61 -5.58 -0.23 3.77
C THR A 61 -4.69 0.71 4.57
N CYS A 62 -5.25 1.82 5.00
CA CYS A 62 -4.53 2.78 5.83
C CYS A 62 -5.31 3.06 7.09
N SER A 63 -4.57 3.28 8.18
CA SER A 63 -5.13 3.84 9.39
C SER A 63 -4.27 5.03 9.79
N TYR A 64 -4.83 5.93 10.57
CA TYR A 64 -4.07 7.09 11.03
C TYR A 64 -4.37 7.36 12.49
N GLU A 65 -3.36 7.86 13.18
CA GLU A 65 -3.49 8.28 14.55
C GLU A 65 -3.53 9.80 14.57
N LYS A 66 -4.60 10.33 15.10
CA LYS A 66 -4.71 11.77 15.33
C LYS A 66 -4.15 12.06 16.69
N LYS A 67 -3.08 12.84 16.73
CA LYS A 67 -2.54 13.29 18.00
C LYS A 67 -3.49 14.29 18.62
N ALA A 68 -3.94 13.97 19.79
CA ALA A 68 -4.76 14.90 20.58
C ALA A 68 -3.95 16.12 20.97
#